data_dd0e659a1c5a57ab5209bf802fd54e7d
#
_entry.id   dd0e659a1c5a57ab5209bf802fd54e7d
#
_cell.length_a   1.000
_cell.length_b   1.000
_cell.length_c   1.000
_cell.angle_alpha   90.00
_cell.angle_beta   90.00
_cell.angle_gamma   90.00
#
_symmetry.space_group_name_H-M   'P 1'
#
loop_
_entity.id
_entity.type
_entity.pdbx_description
1 polymer ?
#
loop_
_entity_poly.entity_id
_entity_poly.type
_entity_poly.pdbx_seq_one_letter_code
_entity_poly.pdbx_strand_id
1 'polypeptide(L)'
;MSRVANNPITIPDSVKVNIDNSIIKVSGSKGELDFNIPNSVSIKQEESLLTIEFGESQNSVALAGTTRALVNNMIIGVSEGYTKTLQLVGVGYRAKASGKLLEMNLGFSHPVKYTLPDDVNVETPSQTEVVLSSHNKQLLGQAAAEIRAFRPPEPYKGKGVKYADEVIKRKEAKKAAAGA
;
A
#
# COMPACT_ATOMS: atom_id res chain seq x y z
N MET A 1 -15.62 -0.07 -23.80
CA MET A 1 -14.46 0.86 -23.71
C MET A 1 -14.17 1.17 -22.25
N SER A 2 -12.92 1.08 -21.81
CA SER A 2 -12.53 1.41 -20.44
C SER A 2 -12.00 2.84 -20.38
N ARG A 3 -12.66 3.73 -19.63
CA ARG A 3 -12.18 5.11 -19.42
C ARG A 3 -10.82 5.15 -18.73
N VAL A 4 -10.54 4.17 -17.87
CA VAL A 4 -9.26 4.08 -17.14
C VAL A 4 -8.12 3.71 -18.08
N ALA A 5 -8.30 2.72 -18.97
CA ALA A 5 -7.25 2.27 -19.88
C ALA A 5 -6.82 3.35 -20.89
N ASN A 6 -7.76 4.19 -21.34
CA ASN A 6 -7.52 5.24 -22.33
C ASN A 6 -6.91 6.53 -21.75
N ASN A 7 -6.83 6.64 -20.42
CA ASN A 7 -6.30 7.86 -19.82
C ASN A 7 -4.75 7.81 -19.82
N PRO A 8 -4.06 8.73 -20.49
CA PRO A 8 -2.60 8.75 -20.54
C PRO A 8 -2.01 8.94 -19.14
N ILE A 9 -0.78 8.48 -18.97
CA ILE A 9 -0.01 8.64 -17.73
C ILE A 9 1.08 9.67 -18.01
N THR A 10 1.14 10.72 -17.19
CA THR A 10 2.19 11.73 -17.27
C THR A 10 3.44 11.24 -16.54
N ILE A 11 4.59 11.34 -17.19
CA ILE A 11 5.90 11.04 -16.62
C ILE A 11 6.47 12.35 -16.05
N PRO A 12 6.73 12.47 -14.75
CA PRO A 12 7.46 13.60 -14.19
C PRO A 12 8.92 13.60 -14.66
N ASP A 13 9.55 14.76 -14.77
CA ASP A 13 10.95 14.92 -15.22
C ASP A 13 11.96 14.18 -14.31
N SER A 14 11.57 13.88 -13.07
CA SER A 14 12.37 13.16 -12.09
C SER A 14 12.39 11.63 -12.29
N VAL A 15 11.58 11.10 -13.22
CA VAL A 15 11.38 9.66 -13.45
C VAL A 15 11.89 9.27 -14.82
N LYS A 16 12.68 8.22 -14.88
CA LYS A 16 13.13 7.59 -16.12
C LYS A 16 12.36 6.31 -16.36
N VAL A 17 11.83 6.16 -17.56
CA VAL A 17 11.10 4.97 -17.99
C VAL A 17 11.89 4.31 -19.11
N ASN A 18 12.12 3.00 -18.98
CA ASN A 18 12.70 2.16 -20.04
C ASN A 18 11.74 1.02 -20.36
N ILE A 19 11.42 0.84 -21.63
CA ILE A 19 10.49 -0.18 -22.11
C ILE A 19 11.27 -1.15 -22.97
N ASP A 20 11.49 -2.37 -22.46
CA ASP A 20 12.15 -3.47 -23.16
C ASP A 20 11.13 -4.55 -23.51
N ASN A 21 10.61 -4.54 -24.74
CA ASN A 21 9.65 -5.51 -25.29
C ASN A 21 8.48 -5.92 -24.36
N SER A 22 8.76 -6.68 -23.30
CA SER A 22 7.76 -7.19 -22.35
C SER A 22 7.94 -6.70 -20.92
N ILE A 23 8.97 -5.88 -20.66
CA ILE A 23 9.24 -5.37 -19.30
C ILE A 23 9.32 -3.86 -19.35
N ILE A 24 8.58 -3.20 -18.47
CA ILE A 24 8.74 -1.77 -18.19
C ILE A 24 9.52 -1.61 -16.89
N LYS A 25 10.60 -0.83 -16.95
CA LYS A 25 11.40 -0.42 -15.80
C LYS A 25 11.20 1.06 -15.55
N VAL A 26 10.88 1.40 -14.32
CA VAL A 26 10.64 2.77 -13.89
C VAL A 26 11.59 3.09 -12.76
N SER A 27 12.49 4.06 -12.96
CA SER A 27 13.47 4.49 -11.96
C SER A 27 13.29 5.97 -11.61
N GLY A 28 13.42 6.28 -10.33
CA GLY A 28 13.26 7.64 -9.80
C GLY A 28 14.08 7.88 -8.55
N SER A 29 13.82 8.97 -7.86
CA SER A 29 14.59 9.39 -6.67
C SER A 29 14.44 8.43 -5.47
N LYS A 30 13.35 7.68 -5.39
CA LYS A 30 13.01 6.79 -4.26
C LYS A 30 13.39 5.32 -4.49
N GLY A 31 13.66 4.94 -5.73
CA GLY A 31 14.02 3.55 -6.07
C GLY A 31 13.71 3.21 -7.51
N GLU A 32 13.73 1.93 -7.79
CA GLU A 32 13.48 1.35 -9.11
C GLU A 32 12.45 0.22 -8.97
N LEU A 33 11.53 0.14 -9.92
CA LEU A 33 10.52 -0.91 -10.02
C LEU A 33 10.45 -1.43 -11.45
N ASP A 34 10.20 -2.72 -11.59
CA ASP A 34 9.96 -3.37 -12.86
C ASP A 34 8.60 -4.07 -12.90
N PHE A 35 8.04 -4.18 -14.09
CA PHE A 35 6.77 -4.85 -14.30
C PHE A 35 6.74 -5.54 -15.66
N ASN A 36 6.27 -6.81 -15.67
CA ASN A 36 6.08 -7.58 -16.89
C ASN A 36 4.76 -7.19 -17.58
N ILE A 37 4.86 -6.66 -18.79
CA ILE A 37 3.71 -6.25 -19.60
C ILE A 37 3.03 -7.51 -20.15
N PRO A 38 1.72 -7.69 -19.96
CA PRO A 38 0.99 -8.81 -20.57
C PRO A 38 1.03 -8.75 -22.11
N ASN A 39 1.17 -9.89 -22.77
CA ASN A 39 1.30 -9.98 -24.24
C ASN A 39 0.16 -9.35 -25.05
N SER A 40 -1.00 -9.15 -24.44
CA SER A 40 -2.19 -8.54 -25.07
C SER A 40 -2.24 -7.01 -24.96
N VAL A 41 -1.22 -6.40 -24.37
CA VAL A 41 -1.14 -4.97 -24.11
C VAL A 41 0.23 -4.47 -24.56
N SER A 42 0.27 -3.30 -25.20
CA SER A 42 1.51 -2.61 -25.52
C SER A 42 1.52 -1.22 -24.90
N ILE A 43 2.70 -0.73 -24.56
CA ILE A 43 2.89 0.60 -23.97
C ILE A 43 3.71 1.42 -24.96
N LYS A 44 3.18 2.58 -25.33
CA LYS A 44 3.89 3.58 -26.13
C LYS A 44 4.26 4.79 -25.28
N GLN A 45 5.47 5.26 -25.46
CA GLN A 45 5.94 6.49 -24.84
C GLN A 45 6.02 7.59 -25.92
N GLU A 46 5.33 8.70 -25.66
CA GLU A 46 5.38 9.91 -26.49
C GLU A 46 5.82 11.05 -25.58
N GLU A 47 7.07 11.50 -25.73
CA GLU A 47 7.69 12.53 -24.88
C GLU A 47 7.51 12.25 -23.38
N SER A 48 6.58 12.96 -22.72
CA SER A 48 6.28 12.86 -21.28
C SER A 48 5.00 12.07 -20.97
N LEU A 49 4.41 11.40 -21.97
CA LEU A 49 3.17 10.65 -21.82
C LEU A 49 3.37 9.18 -22.14
N LEU A 50 2.76 8.31 -21.31
CA LEU A 50 2.62 6.89 -21.60
C LEU A 50 1.17 6.60 -21.98
N THR A 51 0.99 5.99 -23.13
CA THR A 51 -0.30 5.50 -23.62
C THR A 51 -0.28 3.98 -23.68
N ILE A 52 -1.41 3.38 -23.36
CA ILE A 52 -1.57 1.92 -23.36
C ILE A 52 -2.45 1.54 -24.53
N GLU A 53 -1.91 0.73 -25.44
CA GLU A 53 -2.63 0.15 -26.57
C GLU A 53 -3.06 -1.28 -26.24
N PHE A 54 -4.25 -1.64 -26.61
CA PHE A 54 -4.84 -2.93 -26.36
C PHE A 54 -5.85 -3.33 -27.41
N GLY A 55 -6.04 -4.63 -27.61
CA GLY A 55 -7.04 -5.16 -28.53
C GLY A 55 -8.47 -5.01 -28.01
N GLU A 56 -9.45 -5.26 -28.87
CA GLU A 56 -10.88 -5.08 -28.57
C GLU A 56 -11.47 -6.17 -27.66
N SER A 57 -10.73 -7.25 -27.36
CA SER A 57 -11.21 -8.33 -26.51
C SER A 57 -11.46 -7.83 -25.09
N GLN A 58 -12.49 -8.35 -24.44
CA GLN A 58 -12.85 -7.97 -23.07
C GLN A 58 -11.69 -8.19 -22.07
N ASN A 59 -10.92 -9.26 -22.27
CA ASN A 59 -9.74 -9.55 -21.46
C ASN A 59 -8.63 -8.53 -21.69
N SER A 60 -8.38 -8.11 -22.92
CA SER A 60 -7.37 -7.08 -23.25
C SER A 60 -7.72 -5.74 -22.60
N VAL A 61 -8.99 -5.35 -22.62
CA VAL A 61 -9.47 -4.13 -21.97
C VAL A 61 -9.27 -4.17 -20.46
N ALA A 62 -9.53 -5.32 -19.82
CA ALA A 62 -9.34 -5.49 -18.37
C ALA A 62 -7.85 -5.43 -18.00
N LEU A 63 -7.00 -6.13 -18.76
CA LEU A 63 -5.54 -6.13 -18.56
C LEU A 63 -4.93 -4.75 -18.80
N ALA A 64 -5.39 -4.01 -19.82
CA ALA A 64 -4.94 -2.66 -20.07
C ALA A 64 -5.25 -1.70 -18.91
N GLY A 65 -6.45 -1.79 -18.34
CA GLY A 65 -6.81 -1.01 -17.15
C GLY A 65 -5.93 -1.33 -15.94
N THR A 66 -5.64 -2.61 -15.71
CA THR A 66 -4.75 -3.07 -14.63
C THR A 66 -3.32 -2.60 -14.87
N THR A 67 -2.78 -2.80 -16.07
CA THR A 67 -1.43 -2.36 -16.46
C THR A 67 -1.29 -0.85 -16.27
N ARG A 68 -2.26 -0.08 -16.73
CA ARG A 68 -2.26 1.38 -16.56
C ARG A 68 -2.20 1.77 -15.09
N ALA A 69 -3.02 1.14 -14.25
CA ALA A 69 -3.05 1.45 -12.82
C ALA A 69 -1.74 1.08 -12.12
N LEU A 70 -1.14 -0.06 -12.47
CA LEU A 70 0.15 -0.51 -11.91
C LEU A 70 1.28 0.42 -12.33
N VAL A 71 1.41 0.74 -13.63
CA VAL A 71 2.44 1.66 -14.12
C VAL A 71 2.31 3.05 -13.48
N ASN A 72 1.09 3.58 -13.38
CA ASN A 72 0.86 4.84 -12.68
C ASN A 72 1.27 4.78 -11.20
N ASN A 73 0.96 3.68 -10.51
CA ASN A 73 1.40 3.49 -9.13
C ASN A 73 2.94 3.39 -9.03
N MET A 74 3.61 2.77 -10.00
CA MET A 74 5.07 2.71 -10.02
C MET A 74 5.69 4.11 -10.17
N ILE A 75 5.18 4.92 -11.11
CA ILE A 75 5.66 6.29 -11.34
C ILE A 75 5.52 7.14 -10.07
N ILE A 76 4.35 7.14 -9.43
CA ILE A 76 4.12 7.86 -8.17
C ILE A 76 5.04 7.31 -7.07
N GLY A 77 5.20 5.99 -7.00
CA GLY A 77 6.02 5.34 -5.98
C GLY A 77 7.49 5.72 -6.06
N VAL A 78 8.08 5.74 -7.25
CA VAL A 78 9.51 6.08 -7.43
C VAL A 78 9.77 7.58 -7.38
N SER A 79 8.76 8.44 -7.61
CA SER A 79 8.87 9.91 -7.52
C SER A 79 8.61 10.41 -6.09
N GLU A 80 7.42 10.21 -5.57
CA GLU A 80 6.95 10.73 -4.28
C GLU A 80 7.08 9.71 -3.15
N GLY A 81 6.92 8.43 -3.48
CA GLY A 81 6.81 7.35 -2.50
C GLY A 81 5.40 7.23 -1.93
N TYR A 82 5.20 6.16 -1.17
CA TYR A 82 3.95 5.90 -0.46
C TYR A 82 4.20 5.84 1.03
N THR A 83 3.24 6.33 1.80
CA THR A 83 3.25 6.27 3.25
C THR A 83 1.94 5.68 3.76
N LYS A 84 2.01 4.83 4.79
CA LYS A 84 0.86 4.29 5.51
C LYS A 84 1.09 4.42 6.99
N THR A 85 0.15 5.04 7.68
CA THR A 85 0.20 5.23 9.13
C THR A 85 -0.77 4.28 9.82
N LEU A 86 -0.27 3.54 10.80
CA LEU A 86 -1.03 2.67 11.67
C LEU A 86 -1.05 3.24 13.09
N GLN A 87 -2.20 3.12 13.76
CA GLN A 87 -2.41 3.54 15.13
C GLN A 87 -2.71 2.34 16.02
N LEU A 88 -2.03 2.26 17.13
CA LEU A 88 -2.24 1.26 18.16
C LEU A 88 -3.18 1.84 19.23
N VAL A 89 -4.36 1.26 19.37
CA VAL A 89 -5.38 1.68 20.33
C VAL A 89 -5.53 0.61 21.40
N GLY A 90 -5.18 0.93 22.64
CA GLY A 90 -5.30 0.01 23.77
C GLY A 90 -4.40 0.40 24.94
N VAL A 91 -4.80 0.08 26.16
CA VAL A 91 -3.97 0.32 27.35
C VAL A 91 -2.73 -0.55 27.30
N GLY A 92 -1.55 0.07 27.40
CA GLY A 92 -0.26 -0.63 27.35
C GLY A 92 0.19 -1.06 25.94
N TYR A 93 -0.56 -0.71 24.88
CA TYR A 93 -0.10 -0.97 23.52
C TYR A 93 1.02 -0.02 23.15
N ARG A 94 2.09 -0.58 22.62
CA ARG A 94 3.26 0.19 22.19
C ARG A 94 3.99 -0.52 21.07
N ALA A 95 4.62 0.26 20.22
CA ALA A 95 5.48 -0.18 19.14
C ALA A 95 6.84 0.48 19.25
N LYS A 96 7.87 -0.23 18.83
CA LYS A 96 9.25 0.26 18.71
C LYS A 96 9.87 -0.30 17.44
N ALA A 97 10.32 0.58 16.58
CA ALA A 97 11.10 0.22 15.40
C ALA A 97 12.59 0.17 15.74
N SER A 98 13.28 -0.83 15.21
CA SER A 98 14.73 -0.97 15.28
C SER A 98 15.24 -1.47 13.92
N GLY A 99 15.60 -0.53 13.04
CA GLY A 99 15.91 -0.84 11.64
C GLY A 99 14.72 -1.47 10.93
N LYS A 100 14.87 -2.69 10.43
CA LYS A 100 13.79 -3.45 9.76
C LYS A 100 12.92 -4.28 10.70
N LEU A 101 13.24 -4.31 11.98
CA LEU A 101 12.47 -5.04 12.98
C LEU A 101 11.50 -4.09 13.68
N LEU A 102 10.22 -4.45 13.64
CA LEU A 102 9.15 -3.80 14.40
C LEU A 102 8.74 -4.70 15.56
N GLU A 103 8.95 -4.24 16.78
CA GLU A 103 8.53 -4.92 18.00
C GLU A 103 7.29 -4.23 18.56
N MET A 104 6.25 -5.02 18.83
CA MET A 104 4.95 -4.50 19.26
C MET A 104 4.43 -5.24 20.49
N ASN A 105 3.95 -4.49 21.47
CA ASN A 105 3.17 -5.00 22.58
C ASN A 105 1.69 -4.74 22.30
N LEU A 106 0.95 -5.80 22.03
CA LEU A 106 -0.47 -5.73 21.66
C LEU A 106 -1.39 -6.45 22.67
N GLY A 107 -0.93 -6.61 23.93
CA GLY A 107 -1.69 -7.28 24.97
C GLY A 107 -1.66 -8.81 24.89
N PHE A 108 -0.65 -9.37 24.21
CA PHE A 108 -0.30 -10.80 24.27
C PHE A 108 0.69 -11.05 25.40
N SER A 109 0.88 -12.31 25.79
CA SER A 109 1.84 -12.73 26.80
C SER A 109 3.31 -12.48 26.41
N HIS A 110 3.57 -12.31 25.12
CA HIS A 110 4.89 -12.03 24.54
C HIS A 110 4.82 -10.89 23.53
N PRO A 111 5.88 -10.13 23.32
CA PRO A 111 5.93 -9.11 22.28
C PRO A 111 5.87 -9.75 20.90
N VAL A 112 5.14 -9.12 19.99
CA VAL A 112 5.09 -9.50 18.58
C VAL A 112 6.27 -8.86 17.88
N LYS A 113 7.06 -9.66 17.17
CA LYS A 113 8.18 -9.20 16.34
C LYS A 113 7.84 -9.41 14.89
N TYR A 114 7.93 -8.36 14.11
CA TYR A 114 7.68 -8.39 12.66
C TYR A 114 8.90 -7.83 11.92
N THR A 115 9.44 -8.61 11.00
CA THR A 115 10.54 -8.20 10.13
C THR A 115 9.95 -7.68 8.82
N LEU A 116 10.22 -6.43 8.50
CA LEU A 116 9.74 -5.80 7.28
C LEU A 116 10.56 -6.24 6.06
N PRO A 117 9.95 -6.27 4.86
CA PRO A 117 10.67 -6.40 3.60
C PRO A 117 11.70 -5.28 3.41
N ASP A 118 12.73 -5.54 2.61
CA ASP A 118 13.86 -4.61 2.42
C ASP A 118 13.44 -3.25 1.85
N ASP A 119 12.41 -3.22 1.02
CA ASP A 119 11.90 -2.00 0.38
C ASP A 119 10.95 -1.17 1.26
N VAL A 120 10.61 -1.66 2.46
CA VAL A 120 9.72 -0.98 3.39
C VAL A 120 10.52 -0.43 4.57
N ASN A 121 10.41 0.87 4.80
CA ASN A 121 10.95 1.52 5.98
C ASN A 121 9.86 1.70 7.04
N VAL A 122 10.27 1.67 8.31
CA VAL A 122 9.37 1.86 9.45
C VAL A 122 9.93 2.90 10.39
N GLU A 123 9.06 3.78 10.83
CA GLU A 123 9.33 4.77 11.86
C GLU A 123 8.24 4.72 12.91
N THR A 124 8.63 4.96 14.15
CA THR A 124 7.69 5.05 15.28
C THR A 124 7.82 6.43 15.94
N PRO A 125 7.13 7.46 15.39
CA PRO A 125 7.21 8.82 15.93
C PRO A 125 6.71 8.87 17.37
N SER A 126 5.74 8.03 17.71
CA SER A 126 5.26 7.81 19.06
C SER A 126 5.14 6.30 19.36
N GLN A 127 4.99 5.94 20.62
CA GLN A 127 4.82 4.54 21.02
C GLN A 127 3.54 3.90 20.49
N THR A 128 2.56 4.70 20.08
CA THR A 128 1.26 4.24 19.60
C THR A 128 1.05 4.47 18.11
N GLU A 129 2.07 4.93 17.41
CA GLU A 129 1.99 5.23 15.99
C GLU A 129 3.14 4.58 15.24
N VAL A 130 2.80 3.92 14.13
CA VAL A 130 3.75 3.27 13.23
C VAL A 130 3.54 3.86 11.85
N VAL A 131 4.58 4.47 11.31
CA VAL A 131 4.62 5.03 9.96
C VAL A 131 5.46 4.11 9.09
N LEU A 132 4.84 3.59 8.04
CA LEU A 132 5.49 2.76 7.03
C LEU A 132 5.67 3.58 5.76
N SER A 133 6.83 3.48 5.12
CA SER A 133 7.11 4.16 3.85
C SER A 133 7.81 3.22 2.87
N SER A 134 7.43 3.30 1.58
CA SER A 134 8.04 2.52 0.51
C SER A 134 7.76 3.16 -0.85
N HIS A 135 8.62 2.89 -1.83
CA HIS A 135 8.34 3.17 -3.23
C HIS A 135 7.40 2.12 -3.86
N ASN A 136 7.35 0.91 -3.28
CA ASN A 136 6.47 -0.17 -3.74
C ASN A 136 5.15 -0.17 -2.96
N LYS A 137 4.07 0.26 -3.63
CA LYS A 137 2.72 0.32 -3.03
C LYS A 137 2.20 -1.04 -2.57
N GLN A 138 2.51 -2.10 -3.31
CA GLN A 138 2.03 -3.45 -3.01
C GLN A 138 2.69 -3.98 -1.73
N LEU A 139 4.02 -3.92 -1.63
CA LEU A 139 4.76 -4.37 -0.43
C LEU A 139 4.39 -3.55 0.79
N LEU A 140 4.23 -2.22 0.63
CA LEU A 140 3.77 -1.34 1.70
C LEU A 140 2.38 -1.73 2.20
N GLY A 141 1.45 -1.97 1.26
CA GLY A 141 0.08 -2.38 1.59
C GLY A 141 0.02 -3.73 2.28
N GLN A 142 0.83 -4.69 1.82
CA GLN A 142 0.95 -6.03 2.41
C GLN A 142 1.49 -5.95 3.84
N ALA A 143 2.62 -5.27 4.05
CA ALA A 143 3.21 -5.10 5.38
C ALA A 143 2.23 -4.42 6.36
N ALA A 144 1.54 -3.37 5.92
CA ALA A 144 0.54 -2.69 6.74
C ALA A 144 -0.65 -3.60 7.10
N ALA A 145 -1.11 -4.43 6.15
CA ALA A 145 -2.20 -5.38 6.38
C ALA A 145 -1.78 -6.50 7.37
N GLU A 146 -0.57 -7.03 7.25
CA GLU A 146 -0.03 -8.04 8.14
C GLU A 146 0.13 -7.50 9.58
N ILE A 147 0.67 -6.30 9.73
CA ILE A 147 0.78 -5.64 11.04
C ILE A 147 -0.61 -5.44 11.67
N ARG A 148 -1.58 -4.98 10.89
CA ARG A 148 -2.96 -4.82 11.36
C ARG A 148 -3.62 -6.17 11.73
N ALA A 149 -3.30 -7.24 11.02
CA ALA A 149 -3.86 -8.57 11.25
C ALA A 149 -3.43 -9.20 12.58
N PHE A 150 -2.28 -8.82 13.16
CA PHE A 150 -1.89 -9.32 14.49
C PHE A 150 -2.94 -9.02 15.56
N ARG A 151 -3.55 -7.85 15.51
CA ARG A 151 -4.64 -7.47 16.42
C ARG A 151 -5.60 -6.50 15.73
N PRO A 152 -6.57 -6.98 14.96
CA PRO A 152 -7.52 -6.11 14.28
C PRO A 152 -8.39 -5.34 15.30
N PRO A 153 -8.87 -4.16 14.96
CA PRO A 153 -9.64 -3.34 15.86
C PRO A 153 -10.99 -3.99 16.21
N GLU A 154 -11.32 -4.05 17.49
CA GLU A 154 -12.57 -4.60 17.96
C GLU A 154 -13.73 -3.59 17.79
N PRO A 155 -14.97 -4.07 17.59
CA PRO A 155 -16.11 -3.18 17.31
C PRO A 155 -16.69 -2.49 18.54
N TYR A 156 -16.26 -2.79 19.76
CA TYR A 156 -16.84 -2.22 20.98
C TYR A 156 -16.06 -1.00 21.48
N LYS A 157 -14.84 -1.18 21.91
CA LYS A 157 -13.95 -0.10 22.40
C LYS A 157 -12.96 0.37 21.34
N GLY A 158 -12.87 -0.32 20.19
CA GLY A 158 -11.95 0.00 19.11
C GLY A 158 -10.49 -0.33 19.41
N LYS A 159 -10.22 -1.22 20.38
CA LYS A 159 -8.87 -1.66 20.73
C LYS A 159 -8.32 -2.53 19.60
N GLY A 160 -7.07 -2.29 19.22
CA GLY A 160 -6.38 -3.02 18.16
C GLY A 160 -5.47 -2.09 17.36
N VAL A 161 -4.93 -2.62 16.28
CA VAL A 161 -4.16 -1.87 15.28
C VAL A 161 -5.09 -1.48 14.15
N LYS A 162 -5.18 -0.21 13.86
CA LYS A 162 -6.02 0.34 12.77
C LYS A 162 -5.21 1.26 11.86
N TYR A 163 -5.66 1.48 10.63
CA TYR A 163 -5.15 2.57 9.81
C TYR A 163 -5.56 3.92 10.39
N ALA A 164 -4.76 4.95 10.16
CA ALA A 164 -5.05 6.31 10.66
C ALA A 164 -6.38 6.85 10.11
N ASP A 165 -6.70 6.51 8.87
CA ASP A 165 -7.92 6.90 8.15
C ASP A 165 -9.10 5.92 8.35
N GLU A 166 -8.91 4.83 9.12
CA GLU A 166 -9.93 3.80 9.33
C GLU A 166 -10.96 4.24 10.39
N VAL A 167 -12.22 4.31 9.98
CA VAL A 167 -13.34 4.57 10.86
C VAL A 167 -13.95 3.24 11.33
N ILE A 168 -13.82 2.95 12.62
CA ILE A 168 -14.37 1.73 13.22
C ILE A 168 -15.85 1.93 13.55
N LYS A 169 -16.73 1.16 12.90
CA LYS A 169 -18.16 1.13 13.26
C LYS A 169 -18.31 0.46 14.62
N ARG A 170 -18.57 1.25 15.65
CA ARG A 170 -18.75 0.75 17.00
C ARG A 170 -20.15 0.17 17.19
N LYS A 171 -20.22 -0.97 17.88
CA LYS A 171 -21.46 -1.59 18.33
C LYS A 171 -21.71 -1.18 19.78
N GLU A 172 -22.95 -0.85 20.11
CA GLU A 172 -23.35 -0.65 21.49
C GLU A 172 -23.44 -2.00 22.20
N ALA A 173 -22.90 -2.06 23.41
CA ALA A 173 -23.12 -3.23 24.27
C ALA A 173 -24.63 -3.28 24.62
N LYS A 174 -25.22 -4.49 24.59
CA LYS A 174 -26.59 -4.67 25.09
C LYS A 174 -26.65 -4.11 26.49
N LYS A 175 -27.46 -3.05 26.69
CA LYS A 175 -27.85 -2.63 28.04
C LYS A 175 -28.54 -3.83 28.68
N ALA A 176 -27.99 -4.34 29.79
CA ALA A 176 -28.72 -5.30 30.61
C ALA A 176 -30.08 -4.65 30.90
N ALA A 177 -31.17 -5.33 30.54
CA ALA A 177 -32.50 -4.87 30.95
C ALA A 177 -32.46 -4.74 32.47
N ALA A 178 -32.59 -3.51 32.97
CA ALA A 178 -32.75 -3.28 34.38
C ALA A 178 -33.99 -4.10 34.77
N GLY A 179 -33.78 -5.17 35.49
CA GLY A 179 -34.88 -6.01 35.98
C GLY A 179 -35.83 -5.16 36.80
N ALA A 180 -37.07 -5.31 36.47
CA ALA A 180 -38.18 -4.81 37.31
C ALA A 180 -38.22 -5.55 38.61
#